data_fefa99d2992ac7dd4e40e2a312740cfe
#
_entry.id   fefa99d2992ac7dd4e40e2a312740cfe
#
_cell.length_a   1.000
_cell.length_b   1.000
_cell.length_c   1.000
_cell.angle_alpha   90.00
_cell.angle_beta   90.00
_cell.angle_gamma   90.00
#
_symmetry.space_group_name_H-M   'P 1'
#
loop_
_entity.id
_entity.type
_entity.pdbx_description
1 polymer ?
#
loop_
_entity_poly.entity_id
_entity_poly.type
_entity_poly.pdbx_seq_one_letter_code
_entity_poly.pdbx_strand_id
1 'polypeptide(L)'
;GYLGDTILTKEKFVYLEEEKNRIYLTGDNGRYVENGDIEFLGRLDNQVKINGHRIEIAEIENAIRGMQNIEDCCVVYNQSIGKGVLIAFIKNKISSISYTKEEYRKQLAFFLPPAMIPSEFVNVESFPLSTNGKIDRKGLAESIQKNIKVKHNAKATLISQKKEYVELAKSIKKIVCSISGNDYIDYEDNLLENGLDSLLLSQISGRIVSDIQEAQGMRFDEILRASLTMPTIMGIAQYISDCKNPSKNQMHSNAGNQTRNSYTVVYIFGDNENEIRDVLIEK
;
A
#
# COMPACT_ATOMS: atom_id res chain seq x y z
N GLY A 1 -19.58 0.48 -28.25
CA GLY A 1 -19.92 1.39 -27.18
C GLY A 1 -20.12 0.69 -25.85
N TYR A 2 -20.37 1.45 -24.81
CA TYR A 2 -20.64 0.93 -23.46
C TYR A 2 -22.09 0.50 -23.33
N LEU A 3 -22.33 -0.67 -22.77
CA LEU A 3 -23.69 -1.21 -22.59
C LEU A 3 -24.44 -0.35 -21.55
N GLY A 4 -25.61 0.17 -21.96
CA GLY A 4 -26.46 0.99 -21.08
C GLY A 4 -26.03 2.44 -20.89
N ASP A 5 -24.81 2.83 -21.29
CA ASP A 5 -24.29 4.19 -21.15
C ASP A 5 -24.07 4.85 -22.52
N THR A 6 -25.09 5.52 -22.98
CA THR A 6 -25.08 6.23 -24.29
C THR A 6 -24.30 7.53 -24.23
N ILE A 7 -24.21 8.18 -23.07
CA ILE A 7 -23.47 9.43 -22.88
C ILE A 7 -21.98 9.15 -22.97
N LEU A 8 -21.46 8.25 -22.15
CA LEU A 8 -20.06 7.86 -22.17
C LEU A 8 -19.66 7.25 -23.54
N THR A 9 -20.58 6.50 -24.17
CA THR A 9 -20.33 5.99 -25.53
C THR A 9 -20.10 7.12 -26.53
N LYS A 10 -20.89 8.18 -26.50
CA LYS A 10 -20.73 9.33 -27.41
C LYS A 10 -19.45 10.11 -27.10
N GLU A 11 -19.07 10.24 -25.84
CA GLU A 11 -17.85 10.93 -25.44
C GLU A 11 -16.58 10.17 -25.86
N LYS A 12 -16.59 8.85 -25.75
CA LYS A 12 -15.40 8.02 -26.02
C LYS A 12 -15.32 7.51 -27.46
N PHE A 13 -16.44 7.36 -28.15
CA PHE A 13 -16.48 6.90 -29.52
C PHE A 13 -17.01 8.04 -30.42
N VAL A 14 -16.08 8.77 -31.02
CA VAL A 14 -16.37 9.89 -31.91
C VAL A 14 -16.25 9.48 -33.38
N TYR A 15 -17.03 10.09 -34.26
CA TYR A 15 -16.93 9.89 -35.69
C TYR A 15 -16.12 11.03 -36.31
N LEU A 16 -15.01 10.67 -36.96
CA LEU A 16 -14.21 11.63 -37.73
C LEU A 16 -14.71 11.65 -39.15
N GLU A 17 -15.32 12.79 -39.55
CA GLU A 17 -15.91 12.95 -40.89
C GLU A 17 -14.85 12.94 -41.98
N GLU A 18 -13.65 13.49 -41.72
CA GLU A 18 -12.54 13.54 -42.66
C GLU A 18 -12.05 12.15 -43.05
N GLU A 19 -11.97 11.24 -42.10
CA GLU A 19 -11.50 9.85 -42.32
C GLU A 19 -12.65 8.88 -42.55
N LYS A 20 -13.90 9.32 -42.43
CA LYS A 20 -15.12 8.47 -42.47
C LYS A 20 -15.08 7.27 -41.54
N ASN A 21 -14.40 7.38 -40.42
CA ASN A 21 -14.19 6.32 -39.46
C ASN A 21 -14.67 6.72 -38.08
N ARG A 22 -15.14 5.71 -37.33
CA ARG A 22 -15.43 5.82 -35.91
C ARG A 22 -14.18 5.48 -35.13
N ILE A 23 -13.71 6.42 -34.32
CA ILE A 23 -12.52 6.23 -33.47
C ILE A 23 -12.91 6.13 -32.01
N TYR A 24 -12.06 5.47 -31.24
CA TYR A 24 -12.13 5.40 -29.80
C TYR A 24 -11.05 6.27 -29.17
N LEU A 25 -11.47 7.22 -28.35
CA LEU A 25 -10.55 8.07 -27.57
C LEU A 25 -10.05 7.31 -26.35
N THR A 26 -8.80 6.82 -26.42
CA THR A 26 -8.19 6.00 -25.36
C THR A 26 -8.01 6.77 -24.05
N GLY A 27 -7.90 8.10 -24.13
CA GLY A 27 -7.52 8.96 -23.03
C GLY A 27 -6.00 9.02 -22.82
N ASP A 28 -5.22 8.35 -23.66
CA ASP A 28 -3.77 8.47 -23.67
C ASP A 28 -3.34 9.73 -24.43
N ASN A 29 -2.29 10.38 -23.96
CA ASN A 29 -1.67 11.52 -24.61
C ASN A 29 -0.32 11.08 -25.18
N GLY A 30 -0.07 11.41 -26.43
CA GLY A 30 1.17 11.08 -27.13
C GLY A 30 1.54 12.14 -28.15
N ARG A 31 2.79 12.14 -28.57
CA ARG A 31 3.27 12.98 -29.66
C ARG A 31 4.14 12.17 -30.63
N TYR A 32 4.15 12.55 -31.87
CA TYR A 32 5.13 12.03 -32.81
C TYR A 32 6.51 12.63 -32.54
N VAL A 33 7.54 11.81 -32.59
CA VAL A 33 8.94 12.21 -32.54
C VAL A 33 9.54 12.16 -33.95
N GLU A 34 10.73 12.76 -34.12
CA GLU A 34 11.36 12.97 -35.44
C GLU A 34 11.55 11.69 -36.27
N ASN A 35 11.75 10.54 -35.62
CA ASN A 35 11.89 9.23 -36.26
C ASN A 35 10.55 8.57 -36.68
N GLY A 36 9.42 9.24 -36.43
CA GLY A 36 8.08 8.73 -36.70
C GLY A 36 7.46 7.85 -35.64
N ASP A 37 8.16 7.59 -34.53
CA ASP A 37 7.60 6.88 -33.38
C ASP A 37 6.64 7.76 -32.59
N ILE A 38 5.81 7.14 -31.75
CA ILE A 38 4.92 7.85 -30.84
C ILE A 38 5.50 7.79 -29.42
N GLU A 39 5.85 8.97 -28.90
CA GLU A 39 6.22 9.11 -27.50
C GLU A 39 4.95 9.23 -26.64
N PHE A 40 4.82 8.35 -25.64
CA PHE A 40 3.73 8.41 -24.68
C PHE A 40 3.99 9.48 -23.64
N LEU A 41 3.09 10.46 -23.53
CA LEU A 41 3.19 11.61 -22.61
C LEU A 41 2.35 11.44 -21.32
N GLY A 42 1.65 10.32 -21.17
CA GLY A 42 0.78 10.04 -20.04
C GLY A 42 -0.70 10.00 -20.43
N ARG A 43 -1.57 10.09 -19.44
CA ARG A 43 -3.03 10.07 -19.66
C ARG A 43 -3.64 11.45 -19.51
N LEU A 44 -4.67 11.72 -20.32
CA LEU A 44 -5.49 12.92 -20.21
C LEU A 44 -6.49 12.83 -19.03
N ASP A 45 -6.91 11.62 -18.71
CA ASP A 45 -7.68 11.32 -17.51
C ASP A 45 -6.73 10.97 -16.35
N ASN A 46 -7.18 11.16 -15.12
CA ASN A 46 -6.37 10.88 -13.93
C ASN A 46 -6.27 9.38 -13.62
N GLN A 47 -6.41 8.50 -14.62
CA GLN A 47 -6.23 7.06 -14.43
C GLN A 47 -4.76 6.72 -14.23
N VAL A 48 -4.49 5.82 -13.32
CA VAL A 48 -3.15 5.30 -13.06
C VAL A 48 -3.14 3.78 -13.12
N LYS A 49 -1.98 3.22 -13.44
CA LYS A 49 -1.79 1.77 -13.44
C LYS A 49 -0.85 1.41 -12.29
N ILE A 50 -1.38 0.71 -11.27
CA ILE A 50 -0.64 0.31 -10.08
C ILE A 50 -0.68 -1.21 -9.98
N ASN A 51 0.48 -1.87 -9.97
CA ASN A 51 0.60 -3.34 -9.88
C ASN A 51 -0.30 -4.09 -10.89
N GLY A 52 -0.47 -3.55 -12.09
CA GLY A 52 -1.34 -4.11 -13.12
C GLY A 52 -2.82 -3.71 -13.04
N HIS A 53 -3.27 -3.15 -11.93
CA HIS A 53 -4.64 -2.66 -11.76
C HIS A 53 -4.81 -1.28 -12.38
N ARG A 54 -5.89 -1.10 -13.16
CA ARG A 54 -6.30 0.20 -13.69
C ARG A 54 -7.16 0.88 -12.62
N ILE A 55 -6.68 2.00 -12.12
CA ILE A 55 -7.29 2.73 -10.99
C ILE A 55 -7.76 4.10 -11.45
N GLU A 56 -9.03 4.37 -11.20
CA GLU A 56 -9.66 5.68 -11.39
C GLU A 56 -9.49 6.50 -10.11
N ILE A 57 -8.64 7.51 -10.14
CA ILE A 57 -8.41 8.39 -8.97
C ILE A 57 -9.71 9.05 -8.51
N ALA A 58 -10.59 9.43 -9.47
CA ALA A 58 -11.87 10.04 -9.16
C ALA A 58 -12.80 9.13 -8.32
N GLU A 59 -12.74 7.81 -8.50
CA GLU A 59 -13.52 6.86 -7.71
C GLU A 59 -13.07 6.87 -6.25
N ILE A 60 -11.77 6.90 -6.01
CA ILE A 60 -11.20 7.02 -4.66
C ILE A 60 -11.62 8.33 -4.00
N GLU A 61 -11.50 9.45 -4.74
CA GLU A 61 -11.89 10.76 -4.24
C GLU A 61 -13.38 10.83 -3.90
N ASN A 62 -14.23 10.22 -4.71
CA ASN A 62 -15.68 10.17 -4.45
C ASN A 62 -15.99 9.34 -3.20
N ALA A 63 -15.32 8.21 -3.00
CA ALA A 63 -15.46 7.41 -1.79
C ALA A 63 -15.04 8.20 -0.53
N ILE A 64 -13.92 8.93 -0.60
CA ILE A 64 -13.44 9.76 0.51
C ILE A 64 -14.41 10.91 0.78
N ARG A 65 -14.90 11.62 -0.25
CA ARG A 65 -15.89 12.72 -0.08
C ARG A 65 -17.20 12.25 0.54
N GLY A 66 -17.57 10.97 0.34
CA GLY A 66 -18.75 10.36 0.96
C GLY A 66 -18.61 10.14 2.47
N MET A 67 -17.41 10.23 3.04
CA MET A 67 -17.19 10.05 4.48
C MET A 67 -17.65 11.28 5.28
N GLN A 68 -18.01 11.03 6.55
CA GLN A 68 -18.39 12.13 7.44
C GLN A 68 -17.22 13.09 7.68
N ASN A 69 -17.54 14.35 7.94
CA ASN A 69 -16.57 15.43 8.23
C ASN A 69 -15.56 15.76 7.11
N ILE A 70 -15.65 15.17 5.94
CA ILE A 70 -14.81 15.52 4.81
C ILE A 70 -15.46 16.65 4.02
N GLU A 71 -14.72 17.76 3.82
CA GLU A 71 -15.15 18.88 2.97
C GLU A 71 -14.75 18.60 1.52
N ASP A 72 -13.49 18.27 1.29
CA ASP A 72 -12.96 17.90 -0.02
C ASP A 72 -11.71 17.06 0.12
N CYS A 73 -11.30 16.41 -0.98
CA CYS A 73 -10.08 15.63 -1.04
C CYS A 73 -9.45 15.67 -2.43
N CYS A 74 -8.16 15.42 -2.45
CA CYS A 74 -7.39 15.25 -3.67
C CYS A 74 -6.46 14.04 -3.52
N VAL A 75 -6.57 13.06 -4.39
CA VAL A 75 -5.70 11.88 -4.38
C VAL A 75 -4.64 12.03 -5.45
N VAL A 76 -3.38 11.86 -5.06
CA VAL A 76 -2.22 11.97 -5.94
C VAL A 76 -1.51 10.63 -6.02
N TYR A 77 -1.19 10.21 -7.22
CA TYR A 77 -0.31 9.07 -7.46
C TYR A 77 1.13 9.56 -7.60
N ASN A 78 2.00 9.14 -6.69
CA ASN A 78 3.40 9.52 -6.70
C ASN A 78 4.26 8.35 -7.20
N GLN A 79 4.76 8.45 -8.44
CA GLN A 79 5.62 7.47 -9.08
C GLN A 79 7.08 7.54 -8.60
N SER A 80 7.50 8.67 -8.02
CA SER A 80 8.88 8.85 -7.54
C SER A 80 9.17 7.99 -6.31
N ILE A 81 8.15 7.32 -5.76
CA ILE A 81 8.21 6.47 -4.60
C ILE A 81 8.05 5.04 -5.08
N GLY A 82 9.16 4.37 -5.36
CA GLY A 82 9.23 2.96 -5.71
C GLY A 82 8.30 2.54 -6.85
N LYS A 83 7.39 1.61 -6.57
CA LYS A 83 6.37 1.17 -7.54
C LYS A 83 5.20 2.16 -7.71
N GLY A 84 5.28 3.32 -7.04
CA GLY A 84 4.23 4.32 -7.00
C GLY A 84 3.22 4.09 -5.88
N VAL A 85 2.83 5.16 -5.20
CA VAL A 85 1.88 5.12 -4.08
C VAL A 85 0.75 6.12 -4.27
N LEU A 86 -0.44 5.77 -3.78
CA LEU A 86 -1.59 6.66 -3.68
C LEU A 86 -1.54 7.41 -2.34
N ILE A 87 -1.68 8.72 -2.40
CA ILE A 87 -1.69 9.60 -1.24
C ILE A 87 -2.94 10.46 -1.30
N ALA A 88 -3.75 10.43 -0.26
CA ALA A 88 -4.95 11.24 -0.13
C ALA A 88 -4.67 12.49 0.71
N PHE A 89 -4.85 13.65 0.13
CA PHE A 89 -4.92 14.92 0.83
C PHE A 89 -6.37 15.23 1.17
N ILE A 90 -6.63 15.55 2.43
CA ILE A 90 -7.98 15.65 2.94
C ILE A 90 -8.18 16.99 3.63
N LYS A 91 -9.23 17.70 3.24
CA LYS A 91 -9.73 18.88 3.92
C LYS A 91 -10.95 18.50 4.73
N ASN A 92 -10.86 18.64 6.05
CA ASN A 92 -11.96 18.37 6.96
C ASN A 92 -12.86 19.59 7.12
N LYS A 93 -14.18 19.36 7.27
CA LYS A 93 -15.16 20.42 7.61
C LYS A 93 -14.87 21.04 8.96
N ILE A 94 -14.49 20.19 9.94
CA ILE A 94 -14.09 20.59 11.29
C ILE A 94 -12.66 20.11 11.48
N SER A 95 -11.71 21.04 11.54
CA SER A 95 -10.28 20.74 11.57
C SER A 95 -9.83 19.95 12.81
N SER A 96 -10.56 20.06 13.93
CA SER A 96 -10.28 19.32 15.15
C SER A 96 -10.72 17.85 15.11
N ILE A 97 -11.50 17.45 14.09
CA ILE A 97 -11.97 16.08 13.91
C ILE A 97 -11.33 15.51 12.67
N SER A 98 -10.43 14.56 12.82
CA SER A 98 -9.82 13.81 11.72
C SER A 98 -9.80 12.33 12.05
N TYR A 99 -9.92 11.50 11.03
CA TYR A 99 -9.73 10.06 11.19
C TYR A 99 -8.24 9.73 11.29
N THR A 100 -7.94 8.66 12.00
CA THR A 100 -6.62 8.03 11.94
C THR A 100 -6.44 7.32 10.58
N LYS A 101 -5.21 6.99 10.22
CA LYS A 101 -4.89 6.24 8.98
C LYS A 101 -5.68 4.92 8.92
N GLU A 102 -5.75 4.22 10.05
CA GLU A 102 -6.45 2.95 10.20
C GLU A 102 -7.97 3.09 10.03
N GLU A 103 -8.54 4.15 10.55
CA GLU A 103 -9.98 4.44 10.41
C GLU A 103 -10.34 4.79 8.96
N TYR A 104 -9.51 5.61 8.27
CA TYR A 104 -9.69 5.85 6.84
C TYR A 104 -9.66 4.54 6.05
N ARG A 105 -8.67 3.68 6.28
CA ARG A 105 -8.52 2.41 5.58
C ARG A 105 -9.70 1.48 5.82
N LYS A 106 -10.14 1.33 7.07
CA LYS A 106 -11.31 0.51 7.43
C LYS A 106 -12.58 0.98 6.72
N GLN A 107 -12.85 2.28 6.71
CA GLN A 107 -14.05 2.81 6.06
C GLN A 107 -13.99 2.66 4.54
N LEU A 108 -12.84 2.95 3.92
CA LEU A 108 -12.67 2.82 2.48
C LEU A 108 -12.73 1.36 2.00
N ALA A 109 -12.30 0.39 2.82
CA ALA A 109 -12.35 -1.03 2.49
C ALA A 109 -13.77 -1.58 2.29
N PHE A 110 -14.82 -0.85 2.74
CA PHE A 110 -16.20 -1.21 2.44
C PHE A 110 -16.63 -0.84 1.01
N PHE A 111 -15.93 0.08 0.36
CA PHE A 111 -16.32 0.63 -0.94
C PHE A 111 -15.29 0.39 -2.03
N LEU A 112 -14.01 0.23 -1.67
CA LEU A 112 -12.90 0.16 -2.62
C LEU A 112 -12.10 -1.14 -2.48
N PRO A 113 -11.63 -1.70 -3.60
CA PRO A 113 -10.66 -2.78 -3.58
C PRO A 113 -9.36 -2.37 -2.87
N PRO A 114 -8.62 -3.30 -2.26
CA PRO A 114 -7.38 -2.99 -1.53
C PRO A 114 -6.35 -2.18 -2.32
N ALA A 115 -6.23 -2.44 -3.64
CA ALA A 115 -5.30 -1.72 -4.52
C ALA A 115 -5.65 -0.22 -4.72
N MET A 116 -6.88 0.18 -4.40
CA MET A 116 -7.37 1.55 -4.53
C MET A 116 -7.32 2.33 -3.21
N ILE A 117 -7.00 1.68 -2.09
CA ILE A 117 -6.93 2.35 -0.78
C ILE A 117 -5.61 3.11 -0.69
N PRO A 118 -5.63 4.44 -0.42
CA PRO A 118 -4.42 5.22 -0.29
C PRO A 118 -3.49 4.69 0.81
N SER A 119 -2.19 4.71 0.54
CA SER A 119 -1.17 4.32 1.51
C SER A 119 -0.97 5.37 2.59
N GLU A 120 -1.19 6.67 2.24
CA GLU A 120 -1.04 7.79 3.16
C GLU A 120 -2.23 8.74 3.08
N PHE A 121 -2.56 9.34 4.23
CA PHE A 121 -3.62 10.33 4.40
C PHE A 121 -3.03 11.58 5.07
N VAL A 122 -3.14 12.72 4.39
CA VAL A 122 -2.57 14.00 4.81
C VAL A 122 -3.67 15.02 4.98
N ASN A 123 -3.90 15.47 6.22
CA ASN A 123 -4.85 16.55 6.47
C ASN A 123 -4.24 17.89 6.03
N VAL A 124 -5.02 18.67 5.28
CA VAL A 124 -4.65 19.99 4.78
C VAL A 124 -5.72 21.01 5.15
N GLU A 125 -5.33 22.24 5.41
CA GLU A 125 -6.27 23.35 5.65
C GLU A 125 -6.84 23.90 4.34
N SER A 126 -6.01 23.88 3.28
CA SER A 126 -6.40 24.34 1.95
C SER A 126 -5.59 23.61 0.88
N PHE A 127 -6.15 23.52 -0.33
CA PHE A 127 -5.43 22.99 -1.48
C PHE A 127 -4.69 24.12 -2.21
N PRO A 128 -3.42 23.90 -2.63
CA PRO A 128 -2.76 24.80 -3.57
C PRO A 128 -3.51 24.78 -4.90
N LEU A 129 -3.68 25.95 -5.49
CA LEU A 129 -4.35 26.10 -6.77
C LEU A 129 -3.33 26.42 -7.87
N SER A 130 -3.55 25.83 -9.05
CA SER A 130 -2.84 26.19 -10.27
C SER A 130 -3.29 27.55 -10.76
N THR A 131 -2.57 28.12 -11.74
CA THR A 131 -2.93 29.38 -12.40
C THR A 131 -4.34 29.41 -12.98
N ASN A 132 -4.91 28.24 -13.27
CA ASN A 132 -6.27 28.09 -13.82
C ASN A 132 -7.33 27.81 -12.72
N GLY A 133 -7.01 28.00 -11.44
CA GLY A 133 -7.92 27.82 -10.32
C GLY A 133 -8.25 26.35 -9.98
N LYS A 134 -7.57 25.36 -10.60
CA LYS A 134 -7.71 23.94 -10.26
C LYS A 134 -6.70 23.52 -9.20
N ILE A 135 -6.99 22.49 -8.42
CA ILE A 135 -6.03 21.93 -7.44
C ILE A 135 -4.73 21.56 -8.15
N ASP A 136 -3.62 22.08 -7.64
CA ASP A 136 -2.27 21.78 -8.12
C ASP A 136 -1.80 20.44 -7.56
N ARG A 137 -2.19 19.35 -8.24
CA ARG A 137 -1.80 17.98 -7.87
C ARG A 137 -0.29 17.76 -7.90
N LYS A 138 0.42 18.47 -8.81
CA LYS A 138 1.87 18.36 -8.93
C LYS A 138 2.56 19.01 -7.74
N GLY A 139 2.16 20.21 -7.38
CA GLY A 139 2.65 20.89 -6.17
C GLY A 139 2.38 20.07 -4.91
N LEU A 140 1.20 19.43 -4.80
CA LEU A 140 0.91 18.51 -3.71
C LEU A 140 1.86 17.31 -3.69
N ALA A 141 2.13 16.67 -4.81
CA ALA A 141 3.07 15.55 -4.91
C ALA A 141 4.49 15.96 -4.47
N GLU A 142 4.95 17.13 -4.87
CA GLU A 142 6.27 17.67 -4.51
C GLU A 142 6.37 18.05 -3.02
N SER A 143 5.28 18.56 -2.42
CA SER A 143 5.24 18.93 -1.00
C SER A 143 5.45 17.74 -0.07
N ILE A 144 5.05 16.54 -0.51
CA ILE A 144 5.22 15.30 0.26
C ILE A 144 6.69 14.99 0.47
N GLN A 145 7.52 15.14 -0.56
CA GLN A 145 8.94 14.84 -0.47
C GLN A 145 9.65 15.69 0.60
N LYS A 146 9.15 16.91 0.85
CA LYS A 146 9.70 17.80 1.89
C LYS A 146 9.18 17.43 3.28
N ASN A 147 7.90 17.16 3.43
CA ASN A 147 7.26 16.94 4.73
C ASN A 147 7.50 15.54 5.31
N ILE A 148 7.63 14.51 4.47
CA ILE A 148 7.87 13.14 4.95
C ILE A 148 9.30 13.00 5.49
N LYS A 149 10.29 13.65 4.88
CA LYS A 149 11.67 13.70 5.45
C LYS A 149 11.70 14.27 6.87
N VAL A 150 10.81 15.22 7.20
CA VAL A 150 10.72 15.82 8.53
C VAL A 150 10.03 14.88 9.54
N LYS A 151 8.97 14.20 9.16
CA LYS A 151 8.23 13.26 10.05
C LYS A 151 9.05 12.01 10.39
N HIS A 152 9.82 11.47 9.44
CA HIS A 152 10.70 10.32 9.71
C HIS A 152 11.80 10.65 10.74
N ASN A 153 12.33 11.87 10.73
CA ASN A 153 13.34 12.28 11.72
C ASN A 153 12.76 12.45 13.13
N ALA A 154 11.51 12.87 13.27
CA ALA A 154 10.88 13.07 14.58
C ALA A 154 10.44 11.74 15.25
N LYS A 155 9.94 10.77 14.46
CA LYS A 155 9.54 9.43 14.99
C LYS A 155 10.75 8.54 15.32
N ALA A 156 11.87 8.68 14.61
CA ALA A 156 13.10 7.96 14.94
C ALA A 156 13.57 8.20 16.38
N THR A 157 13.23 9.35 16.96
CA THR A 157 13.57 9.70 18.35
C THR A 157 12.72 8.93 19.38
N LEU A 158 11.48 8.51 19.05
CA LEU A 158 10.62 7.75 19.96
C LEU A 158 10.95 6.24 20.02
N ILE A 159 11.59 5.71 18.99
CA ILE A 159 12.02 4.31 18.91
C ILE A 159 13.22 4.03 19.83
N SER A 160 13.92 5.07 20.29
CA SER A 160 15.12 4.98 21.15
C SER A 160 14.87 4.31 22.51
N GLN A 161 13.62 4.05 22.90
CA GLN A 161 13.30 3.42 24.20
C GLN A 161 13.30 1.89 24.18
N LYS A 162 13.28 1.23 22.99
CA LYS A 162 13.43 -0.23 22.84
C LYS A 162 14.76 -0.56 22.16
N LYS A 163 15.86 -0.33 22.84
CA LYS A 163 17.24 -0.41 22.31
C LYS A 163 17.67 -1.74 21.69
N GLU A 164 16.99 -2.86 21.98
CA GLU A 164 17.57 -4.19 21.77
C GLU A 164 17.53 -4.70 20.32
N TYR A 165 16.58 -4.23 19.48
CA TYR A 165 16.46 -4.67 18.08
C TYR A 165 16.27 -3.53 17.06
N VAL A 166 16.60 -2.31 17.47
CA VAL A 166 16.47 -1.13 16.60
C VAL A 166 17.41 -1.22 15.38
N GLU A 167 18.64 -1.70 15.56
CA GLU A 167 19.58 -1.83 14.44
C GLU A 167 19.15 -2.95 13.49
N LEU A 168 18.63 -4.05 14.02
CA LEU A 168 18.04 -5.12 13.22
C LEU A 168 16.84 -4.64 12.42
N ALA A 169 15.93 -3.90 13.04
CA ALA A 169 14.78 -3.31 12.38
C ALA A 169 15.20 -2.33 11.26
N LYS A 170 16.27 -1.56 11.44
CA LYS A 170 16.84 -0.71 10.38
C LYS A 170 17.34 -1.51 9.19
N SER A 171 18.02 -2.63 9.44
CA SER A 171 18.51 -3.52 8.39
C SER A 171 17.35 -4.17 7.63
N ILE A 172 16.31 -4.63 8.34
CA ILE A 172 15.08 -5.17 7.74
C ILE A 172 14.37 -4.09 6.91
N LYS A 173 14.25 -2.86 7.45
CA LYS A 173 13.64 -1.74 6.73
C LYS A 173 14.32 -1.48 5.38
N LYS A 174 15.65 -1.51 5.33
CA LYS A 174 16.39 -1.34 4.07
C LYS A 174 16.02 -2.42 3.04
N ILE A 175 15.89 -3.67 3.47
CA ILE A 175 15.47 -4.78 2.60
C ILE A 175 14.03 -4.56 2.13
N VAL A 176 13.11 -4.25 3.04
CA VAL A 176 11.70 -3.98 2.71
C VAL A 176 11.59 -2.84 1.71
N CYS A 177 12.24 -1.70 1.96
CA CYS A 177 12.24 -0.56 1.06
C CYS A 177 12.85 -0.89 -0.30
N SER A 178 13.96 -1.65 -0.35
CA SER A 178 14.62 -2.00 -1.62
C SER A 178 13.77 -2.92 -2.50
N ILE A 179 12.97 -3.80 -1.91
CA ILE A 179 12.14 -4.78 -2.64
C ILE A 179 10.79 -4.17 -2.99
N SER A 180 10.14 -3.49 -2.04
CA SER A 180 8.85 -2.83 -2.27
C SER A 180 8.99 -1.56 -3.12
N GLY A 181 10.19 -0.95 -3.09
CA GLY A 181 10.44 0.37 -3.65
C GLY A 181 9.68 1.48 -2.93
N ASN A 182 9.20 1.25 -1.72
CA ASN A 182 8.47 2.22 -0.90
C ASN A 182 9.28 2.58 0.35
N ASP A 183 9.92 3.76 0.34
CA ASP A 183 10.74 4.26 1.44
C ASP A 183 9.91 4.81 2.61
N TYR A 184 8.58 4.90 2.45
CA TYR A 184 7.67 5.50 3.44
C TYR A 184 7.05 4.48 4.41
N ILE A 185 7.35 3.20 4.26
CA ILE A 185 6.93 2.17 5.20
C ILE A 185 7.62 2.41 6.55
N ASP A 186 6.81 2.64 7.58
CA ASP A 186 7.34 2.81 8.95
C ASP A 186 7.50 1.45 9.64
N TYR A 187 8.21 1.44 10.76
CA TYR A 187 8.56 0.21 11.49
C TYR A 187 7.34 -0.57 12.01
N GLU A 188 6.27 0.13 12.37
CA GLU A 188 5.03 -0.44 12.89
C GLU A 188 3.92 -0.55 11.83
N ASP A 189 4.20 -0.12 10.59
CA ASP A 189 3.22 -0.23 9.51
C ASP A 189 2.99 -1.69 9.12
N ASN A 190 1.72 -2.06 8.94
CA ASN A 190 1.36 -3.37 8.43
C ASN A 190 1.77 -3.49 6.95
N LEU A 191 2.71 -4.37 6.67
CA LEU A 191 3.30 -4.56 5.34
C LEU A 191 2.25 -4.99 4.30
N LEU A 192 1.33 -5.88 4.67
CA LEU A 192 0.25 -6.35 3.79
C LEU A 192 -0.69 -5.20 3.41
N GLU A 193 -1.07 -4.38 4.39
CA GLU A 193 -1.92 -3.22 4.18
C GLU A 193 -1.21 -2.11 3.36
N ASN A 194 0.12 -2.08 3.36
CA ASN A 194 0.92 -1.17 2.54
C ASN A 194 1.24 -1.72 1.15
N GLY A 195 0.50 -2.75 0.72
CA GLY A 195 0.54 -3.27 -0.65
C GLY A 195 1.63 -4.30 -0.91
N LEU A 196 2.26 -4.85 0.14
CA LEU A 196 3.16 -5.97 -0.01
C LEU A 196 2.33 -7.26 -0.05
N ASP A 197 2.33 -7.92 -1.20
CA ASP A 197 1.70 -9.23 -1.38
C ASP A 197 2.59 -10.38 -0.85
N SER A 198 2.06 -11.59 -0.87
CA SER A 198 2.78 -12.78 -0.42
C SER A 198 4.07 -13.06 -1.19
N LEU A 199 4.13 -12.65 -2.47
CA LEU A 199 5.33 -12.79 -3.29
C LEU A 199 6.44 -11.84 -2.82
N LEU A 200 6.11 -10.58 -2.54
CA LEU A 200 7.06 -9.60 -2.00
C LEU A 200 7.52 -9.99 -0.59
N LEU A 201 6.61 -10.47 0.27
CA LEU A 201 6.99 -10.98 1.60
C LEU A 201 7.90 -12.20 1.51
N SER A 202 7.70 -13.08 0.53
CA SER A 202 8.59 -14.20 0.27
C SER A 202 9.99 -13.72 -0.13
N GLN A 203 10.08 -12.74 -1.05
CA GLN A 203 11.37 -12.15 -1.46
C GLN A 203 12.08 -11.45 -0.28
N ILE A 204 11.33 -10.70 0.53
CA ILE A 204 11.85 -10.04 1.74
C ILE A 204 12.38 -11.09 2.73
N SER A 205 11.63 -12.16 2.98
CA SER A 205 12.03 -13.23 3.89
C SER A 205 13.31 -13.93 3.42
N GLY A 206 13.43 -14.20 2.11
CA GLY A 206 14.64 -14.75 1.51
C GLY A 206 15.86 -13.85 1.70
N ARG A 207 15.70 -12.53 1.48
CA ARG A 207 16.77 -11.56 1.68
C ARG A 207 17.13 -11.38 3.15
N ILE A 208 16.16 -11.44 4.06
CA ILE A 208 16.43 -11.41 5.51
C ILE A 208 17.34 -12.59 5.90
N VAL A 209 17.02 -13.81 5.48
CA VAL A 209 17.82 -15.00 5.78
C VAL A 209 19.23 -14.92 5.20
N SER A 210 19.39 -14.36 3.97
CA SER A 210 20.68 -14.27 3.28
C SER A 210 21.56 -13.12 3.78
N ASP A 211 20.98 -11.96 4.01
CA ASP A 211 21.72 -10.70 4.16
C ASP A 211 21.87 -10.24 5.61
N ILE A 212 21.03 -10.76 6.53
CA ILE A 212 21.03 -10.34 7.94
C ILE A 212 21.75 -11.36 8.80
N GLN A 213 22.84 -10.92 9.47
CA GLN A 213 23.66 -11.78 10.31
C GLN A 213 22.86 -12.37 11.49
N GLU A 214 21.93 -11.62 12.04
CA GLU A 214 21.06 -12.05 13.11
C GLU A 214 20.06 -13.14 12.67
N ALA A 215 19.76 -13.24 11.40
CA ALA A 215 18.88 -14.27 10.85
C ALA A 215 19.65 -15.50 10.33
N GLN A 216 21.00 -15.50 10.38
CA GLN A 216 21.80 -16.64 9.96
C GLN A 216 21.48 -17.89 10.79
N GLY A 217 21.20 -18.99 10.10
CA GLY A 217 20.80 -20.27 10.70
C GLY A 217 19.29 -20.43 10.91
N MET A 218 18.49 -19.37 10.69
CA MET A 218 17.04 -19.48 10.67
C MET A 218 16.57 -20.02 9.31
N ARG A 219 15.43 -20.71 9.32
CA ARG A 219 14.85 -21.25 8.10
C ARG A 219 14.01 -20.21 7.41
N PHE A 220 13.98 -20.25 6.07
CA PHE A 220 13.15 -19.36 5.26
C PHE A 220 11.66 -19.39 5.65
N ASP A 221 11.10 -20.59 5.87
CA ASP A 221 9.70 -20.75 6.25
C ASP A 221 9.37 -20.16 7.63
N GLU A 222 10.31 -20.11 8.55
CA GLU A 222 10.15 -19.46 9.87
C GLU A 222 10.02 -17.94 9.72
N ILE A 223 10.90 -17.31 8.94
CA ILE A 223 10.85 -15.87 8.69
C ILE A 223 9.61 -15.49 7.88
N LEU A 224 9.25 -16.29 6.86
CA LEU A 224 8.05 -16.06 6.08
C LEU A 224 6.77 -16.15 6.94
N ARG A 225 6.69 -17.15 7.83
CA ARG A 225 5.58 -17.28 8.77
C ARG A 225 5.51 -16.08 9.71
N ALA A 226 6.64 -15.64 10.26
CA ALA A 226 6.71 -14.45 11.10
C ALA A 226 6.24 -13.21 10.34
N SER A 227 6.64 -13.04 9.07
CA SER A 227 6.23 -11.93 8.23
C SER A 227 4.73 -11.92 7.91
N LEU A 228 4.08 -13.08 7.90
CA LEU A 228 2.64 -13.21 7.68
C LEU A 228 1.83 -13.03 8.97
N THR A 229 2.35 -13.49 10.12
CA THR A 229 1.65 -13.42 11.42
C THR A 229 1.86 -12.08 12.13
N MET A 230 3.03 -11.48 11.97
CA MET A 230 3.40 -10.16 12.50
C MET A 230 3.90 -9.29 11.35
N PRO A 231 3.01 -8.81 10.48
CA PRO A 231 3.40 -8.17 9.22
C PRO A 231 3.86 -6.72 9.41
N THR A 232 4.79 -6.50 10.35
CA THR A 232 5.46 -5.21 10.58
C THR A 232 6.97 -5.42 10.65
N ILE A 233 7.74 -4.41 10.27
CA ILE A 233 9.22 -4.46 10.34
C ILE A 233 9.66 -4.74 11.78
N MET A 234 9.02 -4.08 12.74
CA MET A 234 9.32 -4.25 14.16
C MET A 234 8.97 -5.64 14.66
N GLY A 235 7.82 -6.20 14.25
CA GLY A 235 7.40 -7.56 14.61
C GLY A 235 8.38 -8.62 14.09
N ILE A 236 8.86 -8.49 12.86
CA ILE A 236 9.87 -9.38 12.28
C ILE A 236 11.19 -9.27 13.05
N ALA A 237 11.63 -8.03 13.35
CA ALA A 237 12.86 -7.80 14.12
C ALA A 237 12.78 -8.40 15.52
N GLN A 238 11.65 -8.23 16.19
CA GLN A 238 11.39 -8.82 17.50
C GLN A 238 11.45 -10.34 17.44
N TYR A 239 10.77 -10.97 16.48
CA TYR A 239 10.78 -12.42 16.30
C TYR A 239 12.20 -12.98 16.15
N ILE A 240 13.02 -12.36 15.29
CA ILE A 240 14.41 -12.77 15.07
C ILE A 240 15.25 -12.64 16.36
N SER A 241 15.06 -11.53 17.09
CA SER A 241 15.76 -11.29 18.37
C SER A 241 15.38 -12.31 19.42
N ASP A 242 14.07 -12.62 19.55
CA ASP A 242 13.55 -13.58 20.54
C ASP A 242 14.03 -15.02 20.26
N CYS A 243 14.15 -15.40 19.01
CA CYS A 243 14.69 -16.70 18.61
C CYS A 243 16.18 -16.86 19.00
N LYS A 244 16.95 -15.78 18.98
CA LYS A 244 18.39 -15.83 19.40
C LYS A 244 18.63 -15.77 20.90
N ASN A 245 17.71 -15.18 21.66
CA ASN A 245 17.84 -15.01 23.11
C ASN A 245 16.70 -15.70 23.88
N PRO A 246 16.61 -17.05 23.85
CA PRO A 246 15.50 -17.77 24.48
C PRO A 246 15.45 -17.61 26.02
N SER A 247 16.55 -17.15 26.63
CA SER A 247 16.65 -17.00 28.10
C SER A 247 15.88 -15.84 28.71
N LYS A 248 15.37 -14.87 27.88
CA LYS A 248 14.61 -13.71 28.36
C LYS A 248 13.10 -13.92 28.40
N ASN A 249 12.57 -14.93 27.71
CA ASN A 249 11.12 -15.19 27.62
C ASN A 249 10.52 -15.92 28.85
N GLN A 250 11.29 -16.25 29.88
CA GLN A 250 10.75 -16.90 31.10
C GLN A 250 10.07 -15.94 32.07
N MET A 251 10.08 -14.62 31.86
CA MET A 251 9.46 -13.66 32.80
C MET A 251 8.03 -13.23 32.44
N HIS A 252 7.46 -13.65 31.30
CA HIS A 252 6.08 -13.30 30.91
C HIS A 252 5.11 -14.48 30.78
N SER A 253 5.49 -15.70 31.22
CA SER A 253 4.63 -16.89 31.12
C SER A 253 4.02 -17.33 32.45
N ASN A 254 3.67 -16.41 33.35
CA ASN A 254 2.87 -16.74 34.54
C ASN A 254 1.46 -16.18 34.42
N ALA A 255 0.71 -16.61 33.40
CA ALA A 255 -0.75 -16.50 33.37
C ALA A 255 -1.30 -17.64 32.50
N GLY A 256 -1.79 -18.70 33.18
CA GLY A 256 -2.73 -19.66 32.59
C GLY A 256 -2.08 -20.88 31.94
N ASN A 257 -1.98 -21.98 32.71
CA ASN A 257 -1.91 -23.35 32.19
C ASN A 257 -3.14 -23.59 31.28
N GLN A 258 -3.03 -23.29 29.99
CA GLN A 258 -3.86 -23.88 28.97
C GLN A 258 -3.02 -24.87 28.19
N THR A 259 -3.40 -26.14 28.28
CA THR A 259 -2.91 -27.22 27.44
C THR A 259 -2.90 -26.79 25.99
N ARG A 260 -1.71 -26.65 25.40
CA ARG A 260 -1.56 -26.41 23.95
C ARG A 260 -1.93 -27.68 23.21
N ASN A 261 -3.18 -27.75 22.77
CA ASN A 261 -3.54 -28.70 21.74
C ASN A 261 -2.88 -28.23 20.44
N SER A 262 -1.95 -29.02 19.91
CA SER A 262 -1.35 -28.77 18.61
C SER A 262 -2.30 -29.32 17.54
N TYR A 263 -2.84 -28.42 16.72
CA TYR A 263 -3.66 -28.79 15.56
C TYR A 263 -2.79 -28.78 14.30
N THR A 264 -2.92 -29.80 13.49
CA THR A 264 -2.38 -29.79 12.12
C THR A 264 -3.55 -29.49 11.17
N VAL A 265 -3.50 -28.34 10.49
CA VAL A 265 -4.46 -27.99 9.46
C VAL A 265 -4.01 -28.65 8.16
N VAL A 266 -4.79 -29.59 7.64
CA VAL A 266 -4.55 -30.22 6.35
C VAL A 266 -5.58 -29.67 5.37
N TYR A 267 -5.11 -29.00 4.33
CA TYR A 267 -5.97 -28.59 3.22
C TYR A 267 -6.10 -29.73 2.23
N ILE A 268 -7.31 -30.25 2.06
CA ILE A 268 -7.59 -31.24 1.04
C ILE A 268 -8.26 -30.52 -0.13
N PHE A 269 -7.57 -30.50 -1.28
CA PHE A 269 -8.16 -30.01 -2.53
C PHE A 269 -8.95 -31.17 -3.15
N GLY A 270 -10.26 -31.01 -3.27
CA GLY A 270 -11.09 -31.93 -4.04
C GLY A 270 -11.03 -31.60 -5.54
N ASP A 271 -11.38 -32.56 -6.39
CA ASP A 271 -11.38 -32.43 -7.86
C ASP A 271 -12.37 -31.37 -8.41
N ASN A 272 -13.14 -30.72 -7.57
CA ASN A 272 -14.00 -29.60 -7.92
C ASN A 272 -13.52 -28.32 -7.23
N GLU A 273 -13.16 -27.31 -8.00
CA GLU A 273 -12.55 -26.03 -7.60
C GLU A 273 -13.35 -25.17 -6.59
N ASN A 274 -14.50 -25.64 -6.07
CA ASN A 274 -15.38 -24.84 -5.21
C ASN A 274 -15.65 -25.42 -3.81
N GLU A 275 -15.00 -26.50 -3.39
CA GLU A 275 -15.16 -27.02 -2.03
C GLU A 275 -13.80 -27.09 -1.31
N ILE A 276 -13.52 -26.10 -0.48
CA ILE A 276 -12.47 -26.18 0.53
C ILE A 276 -13.12 -26.69 1.82
N ARG A 277 -12.75 -27.88 2.28
CA ARG A 277 -13.16 -28.40 3.58
C ARG A 277 -11.97 -28.33 4.54
N ASP A 278 -12.12 -27.58 5.62
CA ASP A 278 -11.18 -27.58 6.73
C ASP A 278 -11.39 -28.84 7.57
N VAL A 279 -10.41 -29.71 7.59
CA VAL A 279 -10.40 -30.88 8.51
C VAL A 279 -9.40 -30.58 9.61
N LEU A 280 -9.90 -30.35 10.82
CA LEU A 280 -9.08 -30.26 12.04
C LEU A 280 -8.82 -31.68 12.54
N ILE A 281 -7.55 -32.09 12.57
CA ILE A 281 -7.12 -33.36 13.19
C ILE A 281 -6.45 -33.00 14.52
N GLU A 282 -7.08 -33.39 15.62
CA GLU A 282 -6.49 -33.38 16.96
C GLU A 282 -5.41 -34.47 17.05
N LYS A 283 -4.23 -34.08 17.57
CA LYS A 283 -3.19 -35.04 17.97
C LYS A 283 -3.08 -35.09 19.48
#